data_7f53f764e16ba4afbe5b0439287b8336
#
_entry.id   7f53f764e16ba4afbe5b0439287b8336
#
_cell.length_a   1.000
_cell.length_b   1.000
_cell.length_c   1.000
_cell.angle_alpha   90.00
_cell.angle_beta   90.00
_cell.angle_gamma   90.00
#
_symmetry.space_group_name_H-M   'P 1'
#
loop_
_entity.id
_entity.type
_entity.pdbx_description
1 polymer ?
#
loop_
_entity_poly.entity_id
_entity_poly.type
_entity_poly.pdbx_seq_one_letter_code
_entity_poly.pdbx_strand_id
1 'polypeptide(L)'
;MSTIAENIAAIRARIDTAARTTGRTGADITLVAATKMNDAARVREAVAAGIDACGENRVQEMTEKLAQGAYTGAPLHFIGHLQTNKVRQVVGKVDLIQSVDSPELLAMIEKRAAGQGIVQDILLEVNIGGEAAKSGVAPAALPELLETAAGCAHIRVRGLMAIPPVAETSDGNHAYFAKMHELFVDIGRKKYDNVFMDFLSMGMSGDFEDAISAGANMVRVGS
;
A
#
# COMPACT_ATOMS: atom_id res chain seq x y z
N MET A 1 5.22 -22.45 -20.04
CA MET A 1 5.29 -21.15 -19.36
C MET A 1 3.88 -20.72 -18.94
N SER A 2 3.64 -20.40 -17.66
CA SER A 2 2.32 -19.95 -17.20
C SER A 2 2.01 -18.53 -17.69
N THR A 3 0.75 -18.25 -17.94
CA THR A 3 0.28 -16.92 -18.34
C THR A 3 0.13 -16.01 -17.12
N ILE A 4 0.01 -14.71 -17.37
CA ILE A 4 -0.27 -13.73 -16.29
C ILE A 4 -1.59 -14.08 -15.58
N ALA A 5 -2.63 -14.43 -16.34
CA ALA A 5 -3.91 -14.84 -15.78
C ALA A 5 -3.80 -16.09 -14.89
N GLU A 6 -3.05 -17.08 -15.30
CA GLU A 6 -2.81 -18.30 -14.52
C GLU A 6 -2.04 -17.99 -13.22
N ASN A 7 -1.04 -17.12 -13.30
CA ASN A 7 -0.27 -16.70 -12.13
C ASN A 7 -1.14 -15.93 -11.11
N ILE A 8 -1.99 -15.04 -11.59
CA ILE A 8 -2.92 -14.31 -10.74
C ILE A 8 -3.91 -15.27 -10.08
N ALA A 9 -4.47 -16.21 -10.82
CA ALA A 9 -5.38 -17.22 -10.28
C ALA A 9 -4.70 -18.06 -9.18
N ALA A 10 -3.44 -18.46 -9.38
CA ALA A 10 -2.68 -19.22 -8.40
C ALA A 10 -2.42 -18.39 -7.13
N ILE A 11 -2.08 -17.13 -7.27
CA ILE A 11 -1.88 -16.21 -6.14
C ILE A 11 -3.19 -16.00 -5.38
N ARG A 12 -4.30 -15.80 -6.09
CA ARG A 12 -5.61 -15.65 -5.46
C ARG A 12 -6.02 -16.88 -4.66
N ALA A 13 -5.72 -18.08 -5.13
CA ALA A 13 -5.98 -19.31 -4.40
C ALA A 13 -5.18 -19.37 -3.08
N ARG A 14 -3.92 -18.96 -3.12
CA ARG A 14 -3.06 -18.88 -1.92
C ARG A 14 -3.55 -17.79 -0.95
N ILE A 15 -4.01 -16.66 -1.45
CA ILE A 15 -4.62 -15.58 -0.64
C ILE A 15 -5.87 -16.12 0.07
N ASP A 16 -6.75 -16.80 -0.64
CA ASP A 16 -7.98 -17.35 -0.07
C ASP A 16 -7.67 -18.38 1.04
N THR A 17 -6.72 -19.27 0.80
CA THR A 17 -6.30 -20.25 1.80
C THR A 17 -5.78 -19.56 3.07
N ALA A 18 -4.92 -18.56 2.94
CA ALA A 18 -4.41 -17.80 4.08
C ALA A 18 -5.52 -17.03 4.81
N ALA A 19 -6.42 -16.39 4.07
CA ALA A 19 -7.54 -15.63 4.65
C ALA A 19 -8.46 -16.51 5.47
N ARG A 20 -8.74 -17.73 4.99
CA ARG A 20 -9.63 -18.67 5.69
C ARG A 20 -9.10 -19.11 7.04
N THR A 21 -7.79 -19.08 7.27
CA THR A 21 -7.22 -19.37 8.60
C THR A 21 -7.60 -18.32 9.65
N THR A 22 -8.05 -17.16 9.21
CA THR A 22 -8.46 -16.04 10.08
C THR A 22 -9.97 -15.79 10.07
N GLY A 23 -10.76 -16.70 9.49
CA GLY A 23 -12.21 -16.54 9.38
C GLY A 23 -12.66 -15.59 8.27
N ARG A 24 -11.75 -15.23 7.36
CA ARG A 24 -12.03 -14.39 6.19
C ARG A 24 -11.97 -15.23 4.92
N THR A 25 -12.24 -14.61 3.78
CA THR A 25 -12.06 -15.21 2.47
C THR A 25 -11.15 -14.33 1.61
N GLY A 26 -10.76 -14.82 0.44
CA GLY A 26 -9.96 -14.04 -0.50
C GLY A 26 -10.63 -12.74 -0.94
N ALA A 27 -11.96 -12.66 -0.88
CA ALA A 27 -12.71 -11.44 -1.19
C ALA A 27 -12.46 -10.30 -0.18
N ASP A 28 -12.00 -10.63 1.01
CA ASP A 28 -11.66 -9.65 2.05
C ASP A 28 -10.26 -9.06 1.89
N ILE A 29 -9.48 -9.58 0.94
CA ILE A 29 -8.08 -9.19 0.73
C ILE A 29 -7.94 -8.48 -0.60
N THR A 30 -7.39 -7.28 -0.59
CA THR A 30 -7.07 -6.52 -1.79
C THR A 30 -5.72 -6.97 -2.36
N LEU A 31 -5.71 -7.41 -3.60
CA LEU A 31 -4.50 -7.77 -4.32
C LEU A 31 -4.00 -6.60 -5.15
N VAL A 32 -2.91 -5.99 -4.73
CA VAL A 32 -2.18 -4.97 -5.48
C VAL A 32 -1.11 -5.66 -6.31
N ALA A 33 -1.20 -5.57 -7.62
CA ALA A 33 -0.14 -6.06 -8.49
C ALA A 33 0.97 -5.01 -8.58
N ALA A 34 2.16 -5.35 -8.11
CA ALA A 34 3.33 -4.49 -8.28
C ALA A 34 3.79 -4.60 -9.74
N THR A 35 3.52 -3.56 -10.51
CA THR A 35 3.70 -3.56 -11.96
C THR A 35 5.01 -2.95 -12.43
N LYS A 36 5.91 -2.65 -11.50
CA LYS A 36 7.25 -2.14 -11.83
C LYS A 36 7.98 -3.06 -12.81
N MET A 37 8.72 -2.46 -13.72
CA MET A 37 9.52 -3.16 -14.74
C MET A 37 8.70 -4.00 -15.73
N ASN A 38 7.39 -3.84 -15.76
CA ASN A 38 6.52 -4.44 -16.75
C ASN A 38 5.99 -3.36 -17.69
N ASP A 39 5.91 -3.67 -18.99
CA ASP A 39 5.40 -2.73 -19.96
C ASP A 39 3.87 -2.55 -19.87
N ALA A 40 3.36 -1.56 -20.57
CA ALA A 40 1.93 -1.23 -20.54
C ALA A 40 1.06 -2.41 -21.01
N ALA A 41 1.53 -3.20 -21.96
CA ALA A 41 0.78 -4.36 -22.47
C ALA A 41 0.59 -5.42 -21.38
N ARG A 42 1.65 -5.72 -20.63
CA ARG A 42 1.60 -6.69 -19.53
C ARG A 42 0.72 -6.18 -18.39
N VAL A 43 0.77 -4.87 -18.10
CA VAL A 43 -0.09 -4.26 -17.09
C VAL A 43 -1.56 -4.37 -17.49
N ARG A 44 -1.90 -4.06 -18.74
CA ARG A 44 -3.27 -4.22 -19.26
C ARG A 44 -3.76 -5.66 -19.15
N GLU A 45 -2.89 -6.63 -19.42
CA GLU A 45 -3.19 -8.05 -19.29
C GLU A 45 -3.51 -8.43 -17.84
N ALA A 46 -2.73 -7.91 -16.87
CA ALA A 46 -2.99 -8.12 -15.45
C ALA A 46 -4.33 -7.49 -15.01
N VAL A 47 -4.63 -6.29 -15.48
CA VAL A 47 -5.92 -5.62 -15.21
C VAL A 47 -7.07 -6.46 -15.75
N ALA A 48 -6.96 -6.96 -16.98
CA ALA A 48 -7.98 -7.83 -17.59
C ALA A 48 -8.16 -9.15 -16.82
N ALA A 49 -7.10 -9.63 -16.18
CA ALA A 49 -7.14 -10.84 -15.35
C ALA A 49 -7.76 -10.63 -13.97
N GLY A 50 -8.13 -9.39 -13.61
CA GLY A 50 -8.92 -9.12 -12.42
C GLY A 50 -8.13 -8.84 -11.15
N ILE A 51 -6.96 -8.21 -11.24
CA ILE A 51 -6.30 -7.66 -10.05
C ILE A 51 -7.14 -6.54 -9.45
N ASP A 52 -6.99 -6.28 -8.14
CA ASP A 52 -7.77 -5.24 -7.46
C ASP A 52 -7.18 -3.85 -7.65
N ALA A 53 -5.87 -3.73 -7.80
CA ALA A 53 -5.19 -2.46 -8.05
C ALA A 53 -3.83 -2.70 -8.69
N CYS A 54 -3.33 -1.70 -9.42
CA CYS A 54 -1.95 -1.65 -9.89
C CYS A 54 -1.11 -0.85 -8.89
N GLY A 55 0.14 -1.24 -8.66
CA GLY A 55 1.07 -0.54 -7.79
C GLY A 55 2.37 -0.20 -8.49
N GLU A 56 2.76 1.07 -8.47
CA GLU A 56 4.00 1.55 -9.06
C GLU A 56 4.95 2.09 -8.00
N ASN A 57 6.24 1.89 -8.23
CA ASN A 57 7.30 2.29 -7.30
C ASN A 57 8.04 3.55 -7.74
N ARG A 58 7.97 3.91 -9.04
CA ARG A 58 8.69 5.04 -9.60
C ARG A 58 7.75 5.96 -10.36
N VAL A 59 7.88 7.26 -10.08
CA VAL A 59 7.02 8.28 -10.68
C VAL A 59 7.15 8.32 -12.20
N GLN A 60 8.38 8.26 -12.72
CA GLN A 60 8.63 8.32 -14.16
C GLN A 60 7.96 7.15 -14.88
N GLU A 61 8.17 5.93 -14.40
CA GLU A 61 7.56 4.72 -14.97
C GLU A 61 6.04 4.80 -14.95
N MET A 62 5.47 5.23 -13.83
CA MET A 62 4.03 5.44 -13.68
C MET A 62 3.51 6.46 -14.69
N THR A 63 4.17 7.59 -14.83
CA THR A 63 3.76 8.66 -15.75
C THR A 63 3.74 8.18 -17.19
N GLU A 64 4.77 7.45 -17.62
CA GLU A 64 4.86 6.89 -18.96
C GLU A 64 3.75 5.88 -19.24
N LYS A 65 3.47 4.99 -18.30
CA LYS A 65 2.40 4.00 -18.42
C LYS A 65 1.01 4.63 -18.37
N LEU A 66 0.80 5.67 -17.55
CA LEU A 66 -0.45 6.43 -17.53
C LEU A 66 -0.76 7.00 -18.90
N ALA A 67 0.24 7.59 -19.56
CA ALA A 67 0.09 8.14 -20.92
C ALA A 67 -0.32 7.08 -21.94
N GLN A 68 0.02 5.83 -21.70
CA GLN A 68 -0.31 4.69 -22.56
C GLN A 68 -1.63 4.01 -22.18
N GLY A 69 -2.35 4.51 -21.18
CA GLY A 69 -3.60 3.92 -20.72
C GLY A 69 -3.46 2.56 -20.05
N ALA A 70 -2.29 2.27 -19.48
CA ALA A 70 -1.99 0.94 -18.93
C ALA A 70 -2.88 0.52 -17.77
N TYR A 71 -3.34 1.48 -16.96
CA TYR A 71 -4.10 1.20 -15.73
C TYR A 71 -5.61 1.32 -15.91
N THR A 72 -6.09 1.56 -17.12
CA THR A 72 -7.53 1.71 -17.37
C THR A 72 -8.30 0.48 -16.90
N GLY A 73 -9.29 0.68 -16.04
CA GLY A 73 -10.12 -0.39 -15.50
C GLY A 73 -9.71 -0.92 -14.14
N ALA A 74 -8.62 -0.39 -13.55
CA ALA A 74 -8.21 -0.72 -12.19
C ALA A 74 -7.73 0.51 -11.45
N PRO A 75 -7.89 0.58 -10.12
CA PRO A 75 -7.26 1.61 -9.31
C PRO A 75 -5.74 1.58 -9.44
N LEU A 76 -5.12 2.74 -9.31
CA LEU A 76 -3.67 2.90 -9.32
C LEU A 76 -3.19 3.36 -7.95
N HIS A 77 -2.23 2.63 -7.39
CA HIS A 77 -1.57 2.97 -6.13
C HIS A 77 -0.11 3.34 -6.39
N PHE A 78 0.40 4.34 -5.69
CA PHE A 78 1.83 4.61 -5.60
C PHE A 78 2.35 3.94 -4.33
N ILE A 79 3.26 2.99 -4.47
CA ILE A 79 3.72 2.13 -3.36
C ILE A 79 5.22 2.28 -3.06
N GLY A 80 5.95 3.08 -3.83
CA GLY A 80 7.36 3.36 -3.63
C GLY A 80 7.61 4.63 -2.83
N HIS A 81 8.87 4.83 -2.43
CA HIS A 81 9.28 6.06 -1.76
C HIS A 81 8.95 7.28 -2.63
N LEU A 82 8.25 8.25 -2.06
CA LEU A 82 7.84 9.46 -2.76
C LEU A 82 8.65 10.66 -2.26
N GLN A 83 9.48 11.21 -3.15
CA GLN A 83 10.19 12.44 -2.88
C GLN A 83 9.25 13.64 -2.96
N THR A 84 9.46 14.64 -2.09
CA THR A 84 8.60 15.82 -2.03
C THR A 84 8.53 16.59 -3.35
N ASN A 85 9.63 16.64 -4.10
CA ASN A 85 9.67 17.31 -5.41
C ASN A 85 8.91 16.57 -6.52
N LYS A 86 8.44 15.35 -6.27
CA LYS A 86 7.67 14.53 -7.21
C LYS A 86 6.16 14.49 -6.87
N VAL A 87 5.76 15.03 -5.74
CA VAL A 87 4.36 14.99 -5.25
C VAL A 87 3.37 15.49 -6.30
N ARG A 88 3.70 16.56 -7.02
CA ARG A 88 2.82 17.14 -8.06
C ARG A 88 2.52 16.19 -9.21
N GLN A 89 3.37 15.19 -9.44
CA GLN A 89 3.19 14.19 -10.50
C GLN A 89 2.35 13.00 -10.05
N VAL A 90 2.04 12.90 -8.77
CA VAL A 90 1.35 11.75 -8.17
C VAL A 90 -0.04 12.12 -7.64
N VAL A 91 -0.14 13.22 -6.88
CA VAL A 91 -1.42 13.65 -6.29
C VAL A 91 -2.47 13.90 -7.36
N GLY A 92 -3.64 13.30 -7.18
CA GLY A 92 -4.75 13.39 -8.13
C GLY A 92 -4.65 12.43 -9.31
N LYS A 93 -3.52 11.75 -9.49
CA LYS A 93 -3.30 10.77 -10.56
C LYS A 93 -3.38 9.34 -10.06
N VAL A 94 -3.26 9.12 -8.76
CA VAL A 94 -3.38 7.82 -8.13
C VAL A 94 -4.55 7.84 -7.14
N ASP A 95 -5.15 6.67 -6.95
CA ASP A 95 -6.25 6.50 -6.01
C ASP A 95 -5.75 6.41 -4.56
N LEU A 96 -4.52 5.94 -4.36
CA LEU A 96 -3.94 5.76 -3.03
C LEU A 96 -2.42 5.91 -3.09
N ILE A 97 -1.87 6.71 -2.16
CA ILE A 97 -0.43 6.81 -1.93
C ILE A 97 -0.13 6.04 -0.64
N GLN A 98 0.59 4.93 -0.74
CA GLN A 98 0.83 4.03 0.41
C GLN A 98 2.07 4.37 1.24
N SER A 99 2.88 5.32 0.79
CA SER A 99 4.25 5.54 1.29
C SER A 99 4.44 6.86 2.02
N VAL A 100 3.41 7.35 2.70
CA VAL A 100 3.51 8.63 3.42
C VAL A 100 4.10 8.39 4.81
N ASP A 101 5.26 8.98 5.07
CA ASP A 101 6.05 8.67 6.26
C ASP A 101 6.64 9.88 7.00
N SER A 102 6.30 11.10 6.59
CA SER A 102 6.84 12.30 7.22
C SER A 102 5.86 13.47 7.21
N PRO A 103 5.99 14.40 8.17
CA PRO A 103 5.19 15.63 8.16
C PRO A 103 5.41 16.48 6.90
N GLU A 104 6.64 16.51 6.40
CA GLU A 104 7.02 17.28 5.20
C GLU A 104 6.31 16.74 3.95
N LEU A 105 6.31 15.42 3.78
CA LEU A 105 5.62 14.78 2.66
C LEU A 105 4.10 15.00 2.77
N LEU A 106 3.56 14.85 3.97
CA LEU A 106 2.15 15.08 4.25
C LEU A 106 1.73 16.52 3.90
N ALA A 107 2.54 17.50 4.29
CA ALA A 107 2.27 18.91 3.98
C ALA A 107 2.29 19.20 2.47
N MET A 108 3.21 18.60 1.73
CA MET A 108 3.29 18.75 0.28
C MET A 108 2.07 18.13 -0.42
N ILE A 109 1.63 16.96 0.04
CA ILE A 109 0.43 16.30 -0.50
C ILE A 109 -0.81 17.17 -0.23
N GLU A 110 -0.97 17.66 1.00
CA GLU A 110 -2.09 18.55 1.37
C GLU A 110 -2.12 19.80 0.49
N LYS A 111 -1.00 20.45 0.34
CA LYS A 111 -0.89 21.65 -0.50
C LYS A 111 -1.29 21.37 -1.95
N ARG A 112 -0.81 20.28 -2.52
CA ARG A 112 -1.11 19.92 -3.91
C ARG A 112 -2.57 19.52 -4.08
N ALA A 113 -3.12 18.73 -3.17
CA ALA A 113 -4.52 18.31 -3.19
C ALA A 113 -5.46 19.52 -3.05
N ALA A 114 -5.14 20.41 -2.13
CA ALA A 114 -5.90 21.67 -1.95
C ALA A 114 -5.91 22.50 -3.22
N GLY A 115 -4.77 22.64 -3.89
CA GLY A 115 -4.64 23.36 -5.14
C GLY A 115 -5.47 22.78 -6.29
N GLN A 116 -5.73 21.48 -6.24
CA GLN A 116 -6.58 20.78 -7.22
C GLN A 116 -8.04 20.67 -6.79
N GLY A 117 -8.37 21.07 -5.57
CA GLY A 117 -9.72 20.94 -5.02
C GLY A 117 -10.16 19.48 -4.80
N ILE A 118 -9.23 18.60 -4.48
CA ILE A 118 -9.51 17.18 -4.27
C ILE A 118 -9.10 16.73 -2.86
N VAL A 119 -9.57 15.55 -2.47
CA VAL A 119 -9.10 14.83 -1.28
C VAL A 119 -8.30 13.62 -1.75
N GLN A 120 -7.02 13.55 -1.36
CA GLN A 120 -6.13 12.44 -1.71
C GLN A 120 -6.15 11.40 -0.60
N ASP A 121 -6.45 10.16 -0.96
CA ASP A 121 -6.35 9.02 -0.04
C ASP A 121 -4.90 8.58 0.11
N ILE A 122 -4.49 8.31 1.34
CA ILE A 122 -3.14 7.86 1.67
C ILE A 122 -3.15 6.73 2.70
N LEU A 123 -2.04 6.00 2.77
CA LEU A 123 -1.67 5.17 3.92
C LEU A 123 -0.43 5.78 4.56
N LEU A 124 -0.28 5.59 5.86
CA LEU A 124 0.94 5.97 6.57
C LEU A 124 1.88 4.76 6.61
N GLU A 125 3.07 4.94 6.11
CA GLU A 125 4.10 3.89 6.11
C GLU A 125 4.86 3.91 7.43
N VAL A 126 4.92 2.74 8.10
CA VAL A 126 5.58 2.53 9.39
C VAL A 126 6.85 1.72 9.20
N ASN A 127 7.95 2.21 9.72
CA ASN A 127 9.22 1.47 9.78
C ASN A 127 9.19 0.53 10.99
N ILE A 128 8.56 -0.61 10.82
CA ILE A 128 8.31 -1.55 11.93
C ILE A 128 9.57 -2.27 12.39
N GLY A 129 10.54 -2.44 11.50
CA GLY A 129 11.81 -3.10 11.83
C GLY A 129 12.84 -2.20 12.46
N GLY A 130 12.62 -0.89 12.51
CA GLY A 130 13.56 0.07 13.09
C GLY A 130 14.86 0.23 12.31
N GLU A 131 14.89 -0.10 11.04
CA GLU A 131 16.08 0.03 10.19
C GLU A 131 16.28 1.48 9.73
N ALA A 132 17.39 2.11 10.13
CA ALA A 132 17.66 3.52 9.85
C ALA A 132 17.72 3.84 8.34
N ALA A 133 18.11 2.87 7.51
CA ALA A 133 18.24 3.06 6.08
C ALA A 133 16.92 2.90 5.29
N LYS A 134 15.85 2.48 5.95
CA LYS A 134 14.55 2.26 5.31
C LYS A 134 13.57 3.39 5.53
N SER A 135 12.63 3.54 4.57
CA SER A 135 11.50 4.45 4.67
C SER A 135 10.56 4.04 5.81
N GLY A 136 9.68 4.93 6.16
CA GLY A 136 8.67 4.70 7.17
C GLY A 136 8.90 5.53 8.42
N VAL A 137 7.79 5.96 9.02
CA VAL A 137 7.83 6.65 10.30
C VAL A 137 8.09 5.65 11.43
N ALA A 138 8.91 6.03 12.40
CA ALA A 138 9.11 5.20 13.59
C ALA A 138 7.77 5.00 14.31
N PRO A 139 7.49 3.80 14.86
CA PRO A 139 6.23 3.56 15.58
C PRO A 139 5.96 4.60 16.69
N ALA A 140 7.00 5.04 17.38
CA ALA A 140 6.88 6.06 18.43
C ALA A 140 6.46 7.43 17.90
N ALA A 141 6.74 7.75 16.65
CA ALA A 141 6.40 9.03 16.02
C ALA A 141 5.06 8.96 15.26
N LEU A 142 4.46 7.79 15.13
CA LEU A 142 3.20 7.60 14.41
C LEU A 142 2.04 8.42 15.00
N PRO A 143 1.83 8.50 16.32
CA PRO A 143 0.76 9.32 16.89
C PRO A 143 0.82 10.79 16.48
N GLU A 144 2.01 11.39 16.47
CA GLU A 144 2.20 12.77 16.04
C GLU A 144 1.86 12.97 14.57
N LEU A 145 2.27 12.02 13.71
CA LEU A 145 1.95 12.06 12.28
C LEU A 145 0.44 11.93 12.05
N LEU A 146 -0.23 11.09 12.82
CA LEU A 146 -1.69 10.95 12.79
C LEU A 146 -2.40 12.25 13.17
N GLU A 147 -1.94 12.92 14.21
CA GLU A 147 -2.50 14.22 14.62
C GLU A 147 -2.31 15.27 13.53
N THR A 148 -1.16 15.30 12.90
CA THR A 148 -0.89 16.20 11.79
C THR A 148 -1.83 15.92 10.61
N ALA A 149 -2.01 14.65 10.27
CA ALA A 149 -2.91 14.23 9.19
C ALA A 149 -4.38 14.55 9.50
N ALA A 150 -4.78 14.42 10.76
CA ALA A 150 -6.13 14.76 11.19
C ALA A 150 -6.48 16.23 10.96
N GLY A 151 -5.48 17.12 10.97
CA GLY A 151 -5.65 18.54 10.65
C GLY A 151 -5.67 18.88 9.17
N CYS A 152 -5.50 17.91 8.28
CA CYS A 152 -5.43 18.11 6.84
C CYS A 152 -6.82 17.93 6.20
N ALA A 153 -7.36 19.00 5.59
CA ALA A 153 -8.70 18.97 5.00
C ALA A 153 -8.75 18.24 3.63
N HIS A 154 -7.61 18.07 2.97
CA HIS A 154 -7.52 17.52 1.62
C HIS A 154 -6.77 16.18 1.58
N ILE A 155 -6.66 15.52 2.73
CA ILE A 155 -6.08 14.19 2.89
C ILE A 155 -7.06 13.32 3.67
N ARG A 156 -7.16 12.06 3.25
CA ARG A 156 -7.86 11.04 4.01
C ARG A 156 -6.91 9.87 4.23
N VAL A 157 -6.62 9.59 5.49
CA VAL A 157 -5.80 8.42 5.85
C VAL A 157 -6.71 7.18 5.82
N ARG A 158 -6.35 6.20 5.00
CA ARG A 158 -7.14 4.98 4.82
C ARG A 158 -6.51 3.77 5.52
N GLY A 159 -5.43 3.94 6.24
CA GLY A 159 -4.79 2.85 6.95
C GLY A 159 -3.28 2.97 7.05
N LEU A 160 -2.65 1.83 7.25
CA LEU A 160 -1.20 1.70 7.45
C LEU A 160 -0.57 0.80 6.39
N MET A 161 0.72 1.02 6.15
CA MET A 161 1.55 0.18 5.29
C MET A 161 2.88 -0.10 5.97
N ALA A 162 3.43 -1.28 5.75
CA ALA A 162 4.78 -1.61 6.20
C ALA A 162 5.48 -2.57 5.23
N ILE A 163 6.80 -2.42 5.18
CA ILE A 163 7.72 -3.35 4.54
C ILE A 163 8.72 -3.76 5.61
N PRO A 164 8.51 -4.89 6.29
CA PRO A 164 9.44 -5.35 7.32
C PRO A 164 10.79 -5.74 6.71
N PRO A 165 11.83 -5.93 7.55
CA PRO A 165 13.12 -6.43 7.09
C PRO A 165 13.01 -7.78 6.38
N VAL A 166 14.00 -8.11 5.57
CA VAL A 166 14.07 -9.45 4.97
C VAL A 166 14.19 -10.49 6.09
N ALA A 167 13.35 -11.50 6.04
CA ALA A 167 13.34 -12.56 7.07
C ALA A 167 14.62 -13.36 7.03
N GLU A 168 15.25 -13.52 8.18
CA GLU A 168 16.48 -14.31 8.34
C GLU A 168 16.21 -15.74 8.85
N THR A 169 15.00 -15.99 9.35
CA THR A 169 14.61 -17.26 9.95
C THR A 169 13.33 -17.81 9.33
N SER A 170 13.05 -19.10 9.61
CA SER A 170 11.81 -19.75 9.17
C SER A 170 10.55 -19.14 9.78
N ASP A 171 10.68 -18.50 10.95
CA ASP A 171 9.57 -17.79 11.59
C ASP A 171 9.25 -16.47 10.88
N GLY A 172 10.14 -16.04 10.00
CA GLY A 172 9.92 -14.92 9.11
C GLY A 172 9.65 -13.61 9.84
N ASN A 173 8.74 -12.85 9.30
CA ASN A 173 8.36 -11.53 9.82
C ASN A 173 7.09 -11.55 10.66
N HIS A 174 6.70 -12.72 11.17
CA HIS A 174 5.45 -12.87 11.90
C HIS A 174 5.29 -11.86 13.05
N ALA A 175 6.33 -11.65 13.83
CA ALA A 175 6.32 -10.71 14.95
C ALA A 175 6.10 -9.26 14.47
N TYR A 176 6.71 -8.87 13.36
CA TYR A 176 6.51 -7.53 12.78
C TYR A 176 5.08 -7.36 12.26
N PHE A 177 4.54 -8.35 11.57
CA PHE A 177 3.17 -8.32 11.09
C PHE A 177 2.16 -8.27 12.24
N ALA A 178 2.38 -9.03 13.29
CA ALA A 178 1.52 -9.02 14.47
C ALA A 178 1.52 -7.62 15.14
N LYS A 179 2.69 -7.00 15.24
CA LYS A 179 2.83 -5.66 15.80
C LYS A 179 2.13 -4.60 14.94
N MET A 180 2.22 -4.72 13.61
CA MET A 180 1.50 -3.82 12.70
C MET A 180 -0.01 -3.97 12.84
N HIS A 181 -0.51 -5.17 12.97
CA HIS A 181 -1.94 -5.42 13.20
C HIS A 181 -2.40 -4.80 14.52
N GLU A 182 -1.60 -4.92 15.58
CA GLU A 182 -1.88 -4.30 16.86
C GLU A 182 -1.99 -2.77 16.76
N LEU A 183 -1.04 -2.12 16.07
CA LEU A 183 -1.09 -0.68 15.80
C LEU A 183 -2.36 -0.30 15.01
N PHE A 184 -2.69 -1.07 14.00
CA PHE A 184 -3.87 -0.84 13.16
C PHE A 184 -5.17 -0.90 13.98
N VAL A 185 -5.31 -1.90 14.84
CA VAL A 185 -6.47 -2.05 15.73
C VAL A 185 -6.53 -0.91 16.74
N ASP A 186 -5.41 -0.57 17.37
CA ASP A 186 -5.34 0.48 18.39
C ASP A 186 -5.70 1.86 17.81
N ILE A 187 -5.19 2.18 16.63
CA ILE A 187 -5.52 3.43 15.95
C ILE A 187 -7.00 3.46 15.54
N GLY A 188 -7.53 2.33 15.10
CA GLY A 188 -8.93 2.21 14.72
C GLY A 188 -9.90 2.46 15.89
N ARG A 189 -9.47 2.23 17.13
CA ARG A 189 -10.24 2.51 18.34
C ARG A 189 -10.20 3.97 18.73
N LYS A 190 -9.16 4.69 18.32
CA LYS A 190 -9.03 6.13 18.53
C LYS A 190 -9.73 6.85 17.39
N LYS A 191 -10.44 7.91 17.66
CA LYS A 191 -11.16 8.65 16.64
C LYS A 191 -10.39 9.90 16.28
N TYR A 192 -9.56 9.80 15.25
CA TYR A 192 -8.95 10.95 14.61
C TYR A 192 -9.81 11.41 13.44
N ASP A 193 -9.92 12.71 13.23
CA ASP A 193 -10.57 13.24 12.04
C ASP A 193 -9.80 12.84 10.79
N ASN A 194 -10.50 12.51 9.70
CA ASN A 194 -9.91 12.13 8.40
C ASN A 194 -9.03 10.88 8.43
N VAL A 195 -9.15 10.06 9.47
CA VAL A 195 -8.36 8.83 9.63
C VAL A 195 -9.30 7.63 9.77
N PHE A 196 -9.13 6.68 8.85
CA PHE A 196 -9.93 5.46 8.79
C PHE A 196 -8.98 4.26 8.63
N MET A 197 -9.07 3.29 9.54
CA MET A 197 -8.26 2.08 9.45
C MET A 197 -8.98 1.04 8.58
N ASP A 198 -9.07 1.34 7.28
CA ASP A 198 -9.70 0.46 6.29
C ASP A 198 -8.72 -0.57 5.74
N PHE A 199 -7.46 -0.18 5.54
CA PHE A 199 -6.45 -1.03 4.91
C PHE A 199 -5.22 -1.19 5.79
N LEU A 200 -4.82 -2.44 5.98
CA LEU A 200 -3.51 -2.80 6.52
C LEU A 200 -2.72 -3.46 5.39
N SER A 201 -1.89 -2.64 4.73
CA SER A 201 -1.08 -3.06 3.59
C SER A 201 0.28 -3.55 4.07
N MET A 202 0.45 -4.84 4.06
CA MET A 202 1.70 -5.51 4.38
C MET A 202 1.71 -6.89 3.74
N GLY A 203 2.89 -7.38 3.40
CA GLY A 203 3.06 -8.63 2.70
C GLY A 203 3.34 -8.44 1.21
N MET A 204 4.37 -9.10 0.74
CA MET A 204 4.87 -9.07 -0.62
C MET A 204 4.97 -10.51 -1.15
N SER A 205 5.57 -10.68 -2.33
CA SER A 205 5.64 -11.99 -3.01
C SER A 205 6.16 -13.13 -2.12
N GLY A 206 7.09 -12.85 -1.21
CA GLY A 206 7.71 -13.88 -0.36
C GLY A 206 7.02 -14.13 0.97
N ASP A 207 6.12 -13.27 1.42
CA ASP A 207 5.58 -13.33 2.78
C ASP A 207 4.11 -12.93 2.93
N PHE A 208 3.39 -12.76 1.83
CA PHE A 208 2.01 -12.27 1.89
C PHE A 208 1.06 -13.21 2.64
N GLU A 209 1.31 -14.51 2.62
CA GLU A 209 0.48 -15.49 3.34
C GLU A 209 0.62 -15.30 4.86
N ASP A 210 1.84 -15.11 5.35
CA ASP A 210 2.10 -14.81 6.76
C ASP A 210 1.46 -13.47 7.16
N ALA A 211 1.57 -12.47 6.31
CA ALA A 211 0.98 -11.16 6.55
C ALA A 211 -0.55 -11.26 6.68
N ILE A 212 -1.20 -11.99 5.79
CA ILE A 212 -2.66 -12.22 5.84
C ILE A 212 -3.03 -12.95 7.13
N SER A 213 -2.29 -13.98 7.49
CA SER A 213 -2.53 -14.73 8.74
C SER A 213 -2.42 -13.85 9.97
N ALA A 214 -1.61 -12.79 9.93
CA ALA A 214 -1.44 -11.82 11.01
C ALA A 214 -2.45 -10.65 10.95
N GLY A 215 -3.29 -10.57 9.93
CA GLY A 215 -4.36 -9.57 9.85
C GLY A 215 -4.30 -8.60 8.67
N ALA A 216 -3.34 -8.73 7.76
CA ALA A 216 -3.30 -7.91 6.55
C ALA A 216 -4.59 -8.11 5.72
N ASN A 217 -5.08 -7.03 5.12
CA ASN A 217 -6.17 -7.07 4.17
C ASN A 217 -5.81 -6.48 2.81
N MET A 218 -4.55 -6.10 2.63
CA MET A 218 -3.98 -5.65 1.36
C MET A 218 -2.57 -6.20 1.23
N VAL A 219 -2.27 -6.82 0.09
CA VAL A 219 -0.94 -7.38 -0.20
C VAL A 219 -0.45 -6.88 -1.56
N ARG A 220 0.87 -6.85 -1.73
CA ARG A 220 1.54 -6.31 -2.92
C ARG A 220 2.42 -7.40 -3.53
N VAL A 221 2.01 -7.93 -4.66
CA VAL A 221 2.67 -9.07 -5.30
C VAL A 221 3.11 -8.69 -6.70
N GLY A 222 4.38 -8.93 -7.04
CA GLY A 222 4.95 -8.50 -8.32
C GLY A 222 5.61 -9.58 -9.14
N SER A 223 6.17 -10.57 -8.53
CA SER A 223 6.94 -11.59 -9.27
C SER A 223 6.36 -12.96 -9.22
#